data_872f3f278f37b7c7584418ce67c522dd
#
_entry.id   872f3f278f37b7c7584418ce67c522dd
#
_cell.length_a   1.000
_cell.length_b   1.000
_cell.length_c   1.000
_cell.angle_alpha   90.00
_cell.angle_beta   90.00
_cell.angle_gamma   90.00
#
_symmetry.space_group_name_H-M   'P 1'
#
loop_
_entity.id
_entity.type
_entity.pdbx_description
1 polymer ?
#
loop_
_entity_poly.entity_id
_entity_poly.type
_entity_poly.pdbx_seq_one_letter_code
_entity_poly.pdbx_strand_id
1 'polypeptide(L)'
;MKKTCKQMVAVFLLIVGILNNPFYTYGENTAKTKEPGNLHALSAVLMDGTSGRVLYGKNAEEPRAMASTTKIMTCILILEQCNLEETAVTSAYAASMPKVHLGAAEGEEFYVKDLLYSLMLESHNDSAVILAEHAGGSVSEFAGKMNEKAREIGCEDTWFITPNGLDAQEEVQGEVKKHHTTATDLGKIMRYCIFQSPKKEKFLEITRTPSYSFQDVSGKRSFSCNNHNAFLSMMEGALSGKTGFTSQAGYCYIGALEQDGKTLIVALLGCGWPNHKDYKWQDTRALMEYGLEHYTLHSFSEAKLPQIPSVIPVQNGQGEKL
;
A
#
# COMPACT_ATOMS: atom_id res chain seq x y z
N MET A 1 -30.86 60.28 -0.89
CA MET A 1 -31.89 59.26 -0.62
C MET A 1 -32.10 58.21 -1.73
N LYS A 2 -31.98 58.51 -3.04
CA LYS A 2 -32.22 57.50 -4.12
C LYS A 2 -31.10 56.48 -4.34
N LYS A 3 -29.82 56.73 -3.91
CA LYS A 3 -28.72 55.78 -4.04
C LYS A 3 -28.70 54.68 -2.94
N THR A 4 -29.12 55.02 -1.73
CA THR A 4 -29.17 54.10 -0.59
C THR A 4 -30.29 53.06 -0.74
N CYS A 5 -31.42 53.43 -1.36
CA CYS A 5 -32.53 52.51 -1.59
C CYS A 5 -32.20 51.43 -2.63
N LYS A 6 -31.42 51.77 -3.71
CA LYS A 6 -30.99 50.78 -4.71
C LYS A 6 -29.96 49.76 -4.16
N GLN A 7 -29.10 50.18 -3.25
CA GLN A 7 -28.15 49.26 -2.61
C GLN A 7 -28.82 48.30 -1.63
N MET A 8 -29.83 48.74 -0.87
CA MET A 8 -30.61 47.88 0.02
C MET A 8 -31.45 46.86 -0.75
N VAL A 9 -32.02 47.23 -1.90
CA VAL A 9 -32.79 46.30 -2.74
C VAL A 9 -31.88 45.25 -3.38
N ALA A 10 -30.64 45.62 -3.80
CA ALA A 10 -29.66 44.68 -4.35
C ALA A 10 -29.16 43.67 -3.30
N VAL A 11 -28.93 44.11 -2.06
CA VAL A 11 -28.53 43.21 -0.96
C VAL A 11 -29.68 42.28 -0.56
N PHE A 12 -30.92 42.76 -0.55
CA PHE A 12 -32.09 41.95 -0.23
C PHE A 12 -32.36 40.86 -1.31
N LEU A 13 -32.17 41.19 -2.59
CA LEU A 13 -32.28 40.23 -3.68
C LEU A 13 -31.14 39.18 -3.68
N LEU A 14 -29.94 39.55 -3.22
CA LEU A 14 -28.84 38.61 -3.05
C LEU A 14 -29.12 37.61 -1.90
N ILE A 15 -29.68 38.09 -0.78
CA ILE A 15 -30.04 37.23 0.37
C ILE A 15 -31.23 36.31 0.03
N VAL A 16 -32.23 36.77 -0.71
CA VAL A 16 -33.36 35.93 -1.16
C VAL A 16 -32.90 34.90 -2.20
N GLY A 17 -31.89 35.22 -3.05
CA GLY A 17 -31.31 34.28 -4.01
C GLY A 17 -30.51 33.14 -3.33
N ILE A 18 -29.89 33.42 -2.19
CA ILE A 18 -29.18 32.42 -1.40
C ILE A 18 -30.13 31.49 -0.63
N LEU A 19 -31.32 32.00 -0.22
CA LEU A 19 -32.34 31.24 0.51
C LEU A 19 -33.21 30.36 -0.39
N ASN A 20 -33.24 30.59 -1.70
CA ASN A 20 -33.99 29.79 -2.66
C ASN A 20 -33.18 28.83 -3.53
N ASN A 21 -31.85 28.74 -3.30
CA ASN A 21 -31.11 27.62 -3.82
C ASN A 21 -31.49 26.38 -3.00
N PRO A 22 -32.07 25.32 -3.58
CA PRO A 22 -32.11 24.05 -2.89
C PRO A 22 -30.64 23.62 -2.74
N PHE A 23 -30.08 23.85 -1.57
CA PHE A 23 -28.93 23.07 -1.15
C PHE A 23 -29.42 21.62 -1.23
N TYR A 24 -29.02 20.92 -2.27
CA TYR A 24 -28.99 19.49 -2.22
C TYR A 24 -27.98 19.16 -1.12
N THR A 25 -28.47 19.16 0.12
CA THR A 25 -27.81 18.36 1.14
C THR A 25 -27.86 16.95 0.61
N TYR A 26 -26.76 16.47 0.08
CA TYR A 26 -26.51 15.06 0.07
C TYR A 26 -26.66 14.65 1.53
N GLY A 27 -27.82 14.11 1.84
CA GLY A 27 -28.05 13.49 3.12
C GLY A 27 -26.97 12.42 3.23
N GLU A 28 -25.98 12.68 4.05
CA GLU A 28 -25.25 11.60 4.66
C GLU A 28 -26.30 10.72 5.31
N ASN A 29 -26.70 9.68 4.60
CA ASN A 29 -27.36 8.55 5.20
C ASN A 29 -26.27 7.87 6.04
N THR A 30 -25.93 8.52 7.17
CA THR A 30 -25.14 7.91 8.25
C THR A 30 -26.08 6.89 8.92
N ALA A 31 -26.45 5.83 8.20
CA ALA A 31 -26.60 4.56 8.87
C ALA A 31 -25.28 4.37 9.58
N LYS A 32 -25.25 4.45 10.92
CA LYS A 32 -24.10 4.11 11.75
C LYS A 32 -23.73 2.68 11.36
N THR A 33 -22.83 2.54 10.39
CA THR A 33 -22.24 1.24 10.07
C THR A 33 -21.58 0.79 11.35
N LYS A 34 -21.97 -0.37 11.82
CA LYS A 34 -21.37 -0.97 13.03
C LYS A 34 -19.86 -0.99 12.79
N GLU A 35 -19.09 -0.35 13.65
CA GLU A 35 -17.64 -0.32 13.49
C GLU A 35 -17.07 -1.75 13.57
N PRO A 36 -15.89 -2.03 12.93
CA PRO A 36 -15.31 -3.38 12.89
C PRO A 36 -14.84 -3.90 14.26
N GLY A 37 -15.20 -3.21 15.35
CA GLY A 37 -14.83 -3.53 16.72
C GLY A 37 -13.51 -2.88 17.15
N ASN A 38 -13.03 -3.27 18.34
CA ASN A 38 -11.76 -2.76 18.86
C ASN A 38 -10.59 -3.46 18.17
N LEU A 39 -9.89 -2.73 17.29
CA LEU A 39 -8.68 -3.21 16.66
C LEU A 39 -7.46 -3.03 17.56
N HIS A 40 -6.56 -4.02 17.56
CA HIS A 40 -5.30 -4.01 18.30
C HIS A 40 -4.24 -3.12 17.63
N ALA A 41 -4.29 -2.99 16.29
CA ALA A 41 -3.37 -2.15 15.54
C ALA A 41 -3.43 -0.70 15.99
N LEU A 42 -2.27 -0.05 16.07
CA LEU A 42 -2.18 1.40 16.33
C LEU A 42 -2.71 2.20 15.15
N SER A 43 -2.36 1.78 13.93
CA SER A 43 -2.91 2.32 12.68
C SER A 43 -3.43 1.20 11.80
N ALA A 44 -4.60 1.42 11.19
CA ALA A 44 -5.24 0.45 10.31
C ALA A 44 -5.98 1.14 9.18
N VAL A 45 -6.04 0.51 8.01
CA VAL A 45 -6.90 0.89 6.90
C VAL A 45 -7.57 -0.34 6.30
N LEU A 46 -8.83 -0.20 5.93
CA LEU A 46 -9.53 -1.05 4.98
C LEU A 46 -9.80 -0.20 3.73
N MET A 47 -9.38 -0.68 2.58
CA MET A 47 -9.48 0.03 1.30
C MET A 47 -10.17 -0.86 0.27
N ASP A 48 -11.03 -0.26 -0.56
CA ASP A 48 -11.50 -0.88 -1.80
C ASP A 48 -10.34 -0.93 -2.80
N GLY A 49 -9.90 -2.12 -3.14
CA GLY A 49 -8.77 -2.32 -4.07
C GLY A 49 -9.05 -1.80 -5.47
N THR A 50 -10.29 -1.82 -5.93
CA THR A 50 -10.66 -1.37 -7.28
C THR A 50 -10.55 0.14 -7.42
N SER A 51 -11.18 0.90 -6.54
CA SER A 51 -11.21 2.38 -6.60
C SER A 51 -10.07 3.05 -5.83
N GLY A 52 -9.49 2.38 -4.82
CA GLY A 52 -8.56 2.96 -3.86
C GLY A 52 -9.25 3.76 -2.75
N ARG A 53 -10.59 3.71 -2.67
CA ARG A 53 -11.35 4.40 -1.62
C ARG A 53 -11.09 3.76 -0.26
N VAL A 54 -10.77 4.58 0.74
CA VAL A 54 -10.72 4.16 2.13
C VAL A 54 -12.15 3.90 2.64
N LEU A 55 -12.41 2.67 3.07
CA LEU A 55 -13.70 2.23 3.61
C LEU A 55 -13.74 2.35 5.14
N TYR A 56 -12.60 2.13 5.79
CA TYR A 56 -12.42 2.33 7.22
C TYR A 56 -10.97 2.74 7.50
N GLY A 57 -10.77 3.63 8.47
CA GLY A 57 -9.46 4.10 8.91
C GLY A 57 -9.39 4.29 10.43
N LYS A 58 -8.32 3.78 11.05
CA LYS A 58 -7.93 4.08 12.44
C LYS A 58 -6.53 4.66 12.40
N ASN A 59 -6.36 5.94 12.73
CA ASN A 59 -5.07 6.64 12.65
C ASN A 59 -4.34 6.33 11.31
N ALA A 60 -5.10 6.25 10.21
CA ALA A 60 -4.65 5.66 8.97
C ALA A 60 -3.58 6.48 8.26
N GLU A 61 -3.52 7.78 8.52
CA GLU A 61 -2.55 8.74 7.96
C GLU A 61 -1.37 9.01 8.93
N GLU A 62 -1.30 8.32 10.06
CA GLU A 62 -0.25 8.53 11.03
C GLU A 62 1.04 7.80 10.63
N PRO A 63 2.18 8.51 10.42
CA PRO A 63 3.43 7.88 10.01
C PRO A 63 3.96 6.92 11.10
N ARG A 64 4.30 5.69 10.71
CA ARG A 64 4.82 4.65 11.59
C ARG A 64 5.90 3.82 10.91
N ALA A 65 6.78 3.23 11.72
CA ALA A 65 7.68 2.19 11.25
C ALA A 65 6.88 1.01 10.70
N MET A 66 7.33 0.45 9.57
CA MET A 66 6.57 -0.52 8.78
C MET A 66 7.19 -1.91 8.74
N ALA A 67 8.39 -2.08 9.28
CA ALA A 67 9.14 -3.34 9.25
C ALA A 67 9.19 -3.96 7.83
N SER A 68 9.19 -5.28 7.73
CA SER A 68 9.32 -6.01 6.46
C SER A 68 8.11 -5.90 5.52
N THR A 69 7.06 -5.12 5.82
CA THR A 69 6.06 -4.76 4.81
C THR A 69 6.67 -3.89 3.69
N THR A 70 7.79 -3.22 3.96
CA THR A 70 8.69 -2.57 3.00
C THR A 70 9.01 -3.43 1.78
N LYS A 71 9.17 -4.74 1.98
CA LYS A 71 9.61 -5.68 0.93
C LYS A 71 8.63 -5.81 -0.25
N ILE A 72 7.38 -5.34 -0.09
CA ILE A 72 6.43 -5.24 -1.20
C ILE A 72 6.96 -4.24 -2.24
N MET A 73 7.41 -3.06 -1.80
CA MET A 73 7.99 -2.05 -2.68
C MET A 73 9.29 -2.55 -3.31
N THR A 74 10.15 -3.22 -2.53
CA THR A 74 11.37 -3.85 -3.05
C THR A 74 11.03 -4.87 -4.12
N CYS A 75 10.10 -5.79 -3.85
CA CYS A 75 9.70 -6.83 -4.79
C CYS A 75 9.19 -6.25 -6.12
N ILE A 76 8.25 -5.28 -6.07
CA ILE A 76 7.65 -4.75 -7.29
C ILE A 76 8.66 -3.97 -8.14
N LEU A 77 9.57 -3.21 -7.52
CA LEU A 77 10.62 -2.49 -8.24
C LEU A 77 11.59 -3.45 -8.95
N ILE A 78 12.02 -4.53 -8.26
CA ILE A 78 12.87 -5.55 -8.87
C ILE A 78 12.16 -6.22 -10.04
N LEU A 79 10.88 -6.56 -9.90
CA LEU A 79 10.09 -7.15 -10.98
C LEU A 79 9.97 -6.22 -12.20
N GLU A 80 9.88 -4.90 -11.97
CA GLU A 80 9.74 -3.92 -13.05
C GLU A 80 11.07 -3.57 -13.73
N GLN A 81 12.19 -3.64 -13.01
CA GLN A 81 13.48 -3.11 -13.47
C GLN A 81 14.49 -4.19 -13.89
N CYS A 82 14.38 -5.41 -13.37
CA CYS A 82 15.38 -6.46 -13.58
C CYS A 82 14.84 -7.61 -14.44
N ASN A 83 15.75 -8.28 -15.14
CA ASN A 83 15.46 -9.57 -15.72
C ASN A 83 15.60 -10.67 -14.65
N LEU A 84 14.61 -11.53 -14.53
CA LEU A 84 14.54 -12.54 -13.48
C LEU A 84 15.61 -13.64 -13.61
N GLU A 85 16.15 -13.82 -14.81
CA GLU A 85 17.21 -14.80 -15.10
C GLU A 85 18.63 -14.21 -14.94
N GLU A 86 18.78 -12.94 -14.59
CA GLU A 86 20.05 -12.36 -14.21
C GLU A 86 20.53 -12.91 -12.86
N THR A 87 21.86 -12.88 -12.67
CA THR A 87 22.49 -13.24 -11.40
C THR A 87 22.89 -12.01 -10.61
N ALA A 88 22.63 -12.02 -9.31
CA ALA A 88 23.03 -10.99 -8.37
C ALA A 88 24.09 -11.55 -7.42
N VAL A 89 25.13 -10.75 -7.17
CA VAL A 89 26.28 -11.13 -6.34
C VAL A 89 26.08 -10.59 -4.92
N THR A 90 26.33 -11.42 -3.93
CA THR A 90 26.26 -11.04 -2.52
C THR A 90 27.47 -10.19 -2.12
N SER A 91 27.23 -8.96 -1.71
CA SER A 91 28.28 -8.07 -1.14
C SER A 91 28.62 -8.45 0.31
N ALA A 92 29.75 -7.97 0.81
CA ALA A 92 30.10 -8.07 2.23
C ALA A 92 29.03 -7.44 3.14
N TYR A 93 28.41 -6.34 2.69
CA TYR A 93 27.32 -5.68 3.42
C TYR A 93 26.07 -6.53 3.46
N ALA A 94 25.63 -7.09 2.33
CA ALA A 94 24.47 -8.00 2.27
C ALA A 94 24.69 -9.24 3.15
N ALA A 95 25.88 -9.85 3.09
CA ALA A 95 26.24 -11.02 3.92
C ALA A 95 26.24 -10.72 5.44
N SER A 96 26.40 -9.45 5.84
CA SER A 96 26.36 -9.01 7.24
C SER A 96 24.97 -8.78 7.80
N MET A 97 23.91 -8.94 7.00
CA MET A 97 22.54 -8.60 7.43
C MET A 97 22.08 -9.46 8.62
N PRO A 98 21.39 -8.83 9.60
CA PRO A 98 20.90 -9.55 10.76
C PRO A 98 19.74 -10.50 10.38
N LYS A 99 19.46 -11.47 11.23
CA LYS A 99 18.27 -12.35 11.10
C LYS A 99 16.98 -11.51 11.01
N VAL A 100 16.00 -11.91 10.18
CA VAL A 100 15.91 -13.14 9.39
C VAL A 100 16.74 -12.98 8.10
N HIS A 101 17.56 -13.95 7.74
CA HIS A 101 18.42 -13.90 6.56
C HIS A 101 18.54 -15.28 5.89
N LEU A 102 18.80 -15.31 4.59
CA LEU A 102 19.12 -16.50 3.82
C LEU A 102 20.46 -17.11 4.29
N GLY A 103 21.36 -16.26 4.77
CA GLY A 103 22.73 -16.61 5.14
C GLY A 103 23.63 -16.71 3.91
N ALA A 104 23.41 -15.83 2.94
CA ALA A 104 24.27 -15.72 1.75
C ALA A 104 25.67 -15.31 2.15
N ALA A 105 26.69 -15.97 1.56
CA ALA A 105 28.09 -15.63 1.78
C ALA A 105 28.57 -14.55 0.80
N GLU A 106 29.56 -13.74 1.20
CA GLU A 106 30.17 -12.76 0.30
C GLU A 106 30.70 -13.44 -0.97
N GLY A 107 30.38 -12.87 -2.13
CA GLY A 107 30.72 -13.40 -3.45
C GLY A 107 29.80 -14.53 -3.94
N GLU A 108 28.87 -15.02 -3.13
CA GLU A 108 27.88 -16.01 -3.55
C GLU A 108 26.88 -15.39 -4.52
N GLU A 109 26.51 -16.12 -5.56
CA GLU A 109 25.63 -15.63 -6.62
C GLU A 109 24.29 -16.35 -6.62
N PHE A 110 23.22 -15.62 -6.87
CA PHE A 110 21.86 -16.13 -6.95
C PHE A 110 21.12 -15.53 -8.15
N TYR A 111 20.18 -16.27 -8.73
CA TYR A 111 19.25 -15.70 -9.69
C TYR A 111 18.32 -14.70 -8.99
N VAL A 112 18.01 -13.59 -9.69
CA VAL A 112 17.10 -12.56 -9.19
C VAL A 112 15.73 -13.13 -8.81
N LYS A 113 15.20 -14.07 -9.61
CA LYS A 113 13.93 -14.76 -9.28
C LYS A 113 13.98 -15.49 -7.94
N ASP A 114 15.08 -16.19 -7.65
CA ASP A 114 15.22 -17.01 -6.45
C ASP A 114 15.28 -16.13 -5.20
N LEU A 115 16.00 -15.01 -5.31
CA LEU A 115 16.03 -13.99 -4.25
C LEU A 115 14.67 -13.33 -4.00
N LEU A 116 13.81 -13.17 -5.04
CA LEU A 116 12.45 -12.66 -4.87
C LEU A 116 11.56 -13.63 -4.08
N TYR A 117 11.65 -14.93 -4.32
CA TYR A 117 10.96 -15.93 -3.51
C TYR A 117 11.49 -15.93 -2.06
N SER A 118 12.81 -15.90 -1.87
CA SER A 118 13.45 -15.76 -0.57
C SER A 118 12.98 -14.51 0.18
N LEU A 119 12.91 -13.36 -0.50
CA LEU A 119 12.45 -12.08 0.00
C LEU A 119 10.99 -12.14 0.50
N MET A 120 10.10 -12.71 -0.30
CA MET A 120 8.67 -12.62 -0.03
C MET A 120 8.16 -13.74 0.87
N LEU A 121 8.67 -14.97 0.73
CA LEU A 121 8.21 -16.11 1.50
C LEU A 121 8.80 -16.12 2.92
N GLU A 122 10.14 -16.00 3.04
CA GLU A 122 10.87 -16.07 4.32
C GLU A 122 11.20 -14.69 4.90
N SER A 123 11.06 -13.63 4.09
CA SER A 123 11.39 -12.26 4.52
C SER A 123 12.88 -12.01 4.76
N HIS A 124 13.77 -12.69 4.06
CA HIS A 124 15.21 -12.59 4.25
C HIS A 124 15.76 -11.18 3.99
N ASN A 125 16.55 -10.67 4.93
CA ASN A 125 17.07 -9.30 4.90
C ASN A 125 18.24 -9.12 3.93
N ASP A 126 19.12 -10.12 3.85
CA ASP A 126 20.23 -10.18 2.90
C ASP A 126 19.72 -10.25 1.46
N SER A 127 18.70 -11.06 1.17
CA SER A 127 18.08 -11.11 -0.15
C SER A 127 17.55 -9.74 -0.60
N ALA A 128 16.98 -8.95 0.31
CA ALA A 128 16.53 -7.59 0.00
C ALA A 128 17.70 -6.66 -0.36
N VAL A 129 18.83 -6.78 0.35
CA VAL A 129 20.01 -5.95 0.11
C VAL A 129 20.70 -6.37 -1.19
N ILE A 130 20.89 -7.68 -1.44
CA ILE A 130 21.47 -8.20 -2.69
C ILE A 130 20.67 -7.68 -3.90
N LEU A 131 19.35 -7.79 -3.85
CA LEU A 131 18.47 -7.30 -4.91
C LEU A 131 18.54 -5.76 -5.09
N ALA A 132 18.60 -5.02 -3.99
CA ALA A 132 18.70 -3.57 -4.02
C ALA A 132 20.03 -3.08 -4.61
N GLU A 133 21.14 -3.71 -4.23
CA GLU A 133 22.47 -3.40 -4.78
C GLU A 133 22.55 -3.78 -6.26
N HIS A 134 21.97 -4.92 -6.67
CA HIS A 134 21.89 -5.33 -8.06
C HIS A 134 21.13 -4.33 -8.94
N ALA A 135 19.94 -3.89 -8.50
CA ALA A 135 19.06 -3.01 -9.28
C ALA A 135 19.40 -1.51 -9.16
N GLY A 136 19.99 -1.11 -8.04
CA GLY A 136 20.28 0.29 -7.71
C GLY A 136 21.74 0.67 -7.82
N GLY A 137 22.66 -0.30 -7.77
CA GLY A 137 24.10 -0.06 -7.60
C GLY A 137 24.49 0.11 -6.13
N SER A 138 23.60 0.64 -5.30
CA SER A 138 23.73 0.73 -3.84
C SER A 138 22.37 0.72 -3.16
N VAL A 139 22.37 0.42 -1.84
CA VAL A 139 21.15 0.49 -1.02
C VAL A 139 20.54 1.91 -1.03
N SER A 140 21.38 2.95 -0.97
CA SER A 140 20.92 4.35 -0.97
C SER A 140 20.27 4.74 -2.30
N GLU A 141 20.87 4.38 -3.43
CA GLU A 141 20.30 4.65 -4.75
C GLU A 141 18.99 3.88 -4.97
N PHE A 142 18.93 2.64 -4.50
CA PHE A 142 17.69 1.87 -4.56
C PHE A 142 16.61 2.48 -3.65
N ALA A 143 16.93 2.94 -2.44
CA ALA A 143 16.00 3.67 -1.58
C ALA A 143 15.47 4.95 -2.26
N GLY A 144 16.32 5.65 -3.02
CA GLY A 144 15.91 6.76 -3.88
C GLY A 144 14.82 6.35 -4.88
N LYS A 145 15.02 5.23 -5.58
CA LYS A 145 14.01 4.66 -6.51
C LYS A 145 12.72 4.24 -5.79
N MET A 146 12.82 3.68 -4.57
CA MET A 146 11.64 3.36 -3.76
C MET A 146 10.83 4.61 -3.41
N ASN A 147 11.50 5.70 -3.03
CA ASN A 147 10.86 6.97 -2.70
C ASN A 147 10.26 7.65 -3.94
N GLU A 148 10.90 7.53 -5.10
CA GLU A 148 10.35 8.01 -6.37
C GLU A 148 9.07 7.24 -6.72
N LYS A 149 9.10 5.91 -6.67
CA LYS A 149 7.93 5.06 -6.91
C LYS A 149 6.81 5.35 -5.92
N ALA A 150 7.11 5.57 -4.64
CA ALA A 150 6.10 5.94 -3.65
C ALA A 150 5.36 7.24 -4.03
N ARG A 151 6.10 8.27 -4.48
CA ARG A 151 5.51 9.51 -4.98
C ARG A 151 4.65 9.30 -6.24
N GLU A 152 5.11 8.47 -7.18
CA GLU A 152 4.34 8.10 -8.39
C GLU A 152 3.02 7.41 -8.05
N ILE A 153 3.00 6.57 -7.02
CA ILE A 153 1.80 5.88 -6.52
C ILE A 153 0.85 6.85 -5.80
N GLY A 154 1.34 8.03 -5.38
CA GLY A 154 0.60 9.01 -4.60
C GLY A 154 0.67 8.78 -3.09
N CYS A 155 1.77 8.19 -2.61
CA CYS A 155 2.08 8.12 -1.18
C CYS A 155 2.62 9.47 -0.70
N GLU A 156 1.97 10.05 0.30
CA GLU A 156 2.29 11.41 0.77
C GLU A 156 3.22 11.40 1.99
N ASP A 157 3.06 10.39 2.87
CA ASP A 157 3.80 10.24 4.12
C ASP A 157 4.53 8.90 4.21
N THR A 158 5.31 8.60 3.16
CA THR A 158 6.15 7.40 3.09
C THR A 158 7.59 7.79 2.78
N TRP A 159 8.53 7.25 3.57
CA TRP A 159 9.97 7.45 3.36
C TRP A 159 10.74 6.14 3.55
N PHE A 160 11.35 5.67 2.46
CA PHE A 160 12.17 4.47 2.44
C PHE A 160 13.65 4.83 2.61
N ILE A 161 14.35 4.09 3.50
CA ILE A 161 15.79 4.19 3.71
C ILE A 161 16.42 2.82 3.48
N THR A 162 15.71 1.73 3.85
CA THR A 162 16.21 0.36 3.73
C THR A 162 15.30 -0.48 2.83
N PRO A 163 15.84 -1.41 2.01
CA PRO A 163 15.03 -2.28 1.17
C PRO A 163 14.37 -3.44 1.93
N ASN A 164 14.86 -3.73 3.13
CA ASN A 164 14.40 -4.85 3.97
C ASN A 164 13.40 -4.45 5.06
N GLY A 165 13.30 -3.15 5.37
CA GLY A 165 12.40 -2.62 6.40
C GLY A 165 12.98 -2.65 7.81
N LEU A 166 14.29 -2.78 7.97
CA LEU A 166 14.94 -2.51 9.25
C LEU A 166 14.82 -1.04 9.58
N ASP A 167 14.61 -0.76 10.86
CA ASP A 167 14.49 0.61 11.37
C ASP A 167 15.76 1.41 11.06
N ALA A 168 15.58 2.58 10.47
CA ALA A 168 16.67 3.46 10.07
C ALA A 168 16.23 4.92 10.13
N GLN A 169 17.22 5.81 10.22
CA GLN A 169 17.04 7.26 10.06
C GLN A 169 18.22 7.84 9.30
N GLU A 170 17.97 8.93 8.60
CA GLU A 170 18.98 9.68 7.88
C GLU A 170 18.69 11.18 7.97
N GLU A 171 19.69 12.01 7.74
CA GLU A 171 19.55 13.45 7.69
C GLU A 171 19.39 13.89 6.23
N VAL A 172 18.28 14.56 5.94
CA VAL A 172 17.97 15.10 4.60
C VAL A 172 17.72 16.60 4.74
N GLN A 173 18.56 17.43 4.19
CA GLN A 173 18.43 18.89 4.22
C GLN A 173 18.29 19.48 5.63
N GLY A 174 18.96 18.88 6.63
CA GLY A 174 18.91 19.31 8.03
C GLY A 174 17.73 18.77 8.84
N GLU A 175 16.88 17.93 8.23
CA GLU A 175 15.79 17.23 8.91
C GLU A 175 16.10 15.74 9.07
N VAL A 176 15.78 15.18 10.23
CA VAL A 176 15.88 13.73 10.47
C VAL A 176 14.65 13.04 9.87
N LYS A 177 14.86 12.27 8.82
CA LYS A 177 13.85 11.38 8.23
C LYS A 177 14.02 9.97 8.80
N LYS A 178 12.92 9.34 9.14
CA LYS A 178 12.88 7.95 9.59
C LYS A 178 12.32 7.05 8.48
N HIS A 179 12.67 5.77 8.51
CA HIS A 179 12.03 4.78 7.65
C HIS A 179 10.59 4.55 8.11
N HIS A 180 9.60 5.04 7.35
CA HIS A 180 8.19 5.04 7.76
C HIS A 180 7.22 4.99 6.58
N THR A 181 5.97 4.67 6.88
CA THR A 181 4.80 4.81 6.00
C THR A 181 3.55 5.08 6.84
N THR A 182 2.42 5.35 6.18
CA THR A 182 1.09 5.33 6.80
C THR A 182 0.33 4.06 6.40
N ALA A 183 -0.74 3.71 7.13
CA ALA A 183 -1.57 2.57 6.75
C ALA A 183 -2.23 2.79 5.38
N THR A 184 -2.66 4.02 5.08
CA THR A 184 -3.23 4.39 3.78
C THR A 184 -2.22 4.25 2.65
N ASP A 185 -1.02 4.77 2.81
CA ASP A 185 0.02 4.68 1.77
C ASP A 185 0.45 3.24 1.52
N LEU A 186 0.58 2.42 2.58
CA LEU A 186 0.86 1.01 2.44
C LEU A 186 -0.27 0.28 1.67
N GLY A 187 -1.52 0.67 1.89
CA GLY A 187 -2.67 0.22 1.10
C GLY A 187 -2.58 0.61 -0.37
N LYS A 188 -2.18 1.87 -0.68
CA LYS A 188 -1.94 2.33 -2.05
C LYS A 188 -0.83 1.53 -2.74
N ILE A 189 0.26 1.23 -2.04
CA ILE A 189 1.37 0.41 -2.56
C ILE A 189 0.89 -1.00 -2.92
N MET A 190 0.12 -1.66 -2.04
CA MET A 190 -0.45 -2.98 -2.34
C MET A 190 -1.40 -2.90 -3.54
N ARG A 191 -2.26 -1.90 -3.59
CA ARG A 191 -3.16 -1.67 -4.73
C ARG A 191 -2.39 -1.54 -6.04
N TYR A 192 -1.30 -0.78 -6.04
CA TYR A 192 -0.41 -0.69 -7.21
C TYR A 192 0.11 -2.06 -7.62
N CYS A 193 0.63 -2.85 -6.69
CA CYS A 193 1.21 -4.16 -6.96
C CYS A 193 0.22 -5.14 -7.58
N ILE A 194 -1.06 -5.11 -7.17
CA ILE A 194 -2.06 -6.11 -7.62
C ILE A 194 -2.93 -5.66 -8.79
N PHE A 195 -2.99 -4.34 -9.10
CA PHE A 195 -3.84 -3.82 -10.16
C PHE A 195 -3.10 -3.03 -11.24
N GLN A 196 -2.15 -2.18 -10.85
CA GLN A 196 -1.62 -1.13 -11.73
C GLN A 196 -0.26 -1.51 -12.33
N SER A 197 0.57 -2.26 -11.60
CA SER A 197 1.88 -2.67 -12.09
C SER A 197 1.76 -3.58 -13.33
N PRO A 198 2.62 -3.37 -14.35
CA PRO A 198 2.73 -4.29 -15.47
C PRO A 198 3.22 -5.69 -15.07
N LYS A 199 3.71 -5.84 -13.84
CA LYS A 199 4.22 -7.10 -13.26
C LYS A 199 3.30 -7.71 -12.20
N LYS A 200 2.06 -7.26 -12.11
CA LYS A 200 1.08 -7.71 -11.12
C LYS A 200 0.90 -9.25 -11.07
N GLU A 201 0.86 -9.90 -12.23
CA GLU A 201 0.68 -11.35 -12.28
C GLU A 201 1.88 -12.09 -11.64
N LYS A 202 3.10 -11.65 -11.95
CA LYS A 202 4.31 -12.25 -11.35
C LYS A 202 4.42 -11.93 -9.87
N PHE A 203 4.02 -10.75 -9.44
CA PHE A 203 3.94 -10.38 -8.02
C PHE A 203 2.96 -11.31 -7.27
N LEU A 204 1.77 -11.53 -7.82
CA LEU A 204 0.77 -12.44 -7.25
C LEU A 204 1.24 -13.90 -7.25
N GLU A 205 1.89 -14.35 -8.32
CA GLU A 205 2.50 -15.69 -8.37
C GLU A 205 3.48 -15.90 -7.21
N ILE A 206 4.45 -15.01 -7.05
CA ILE A 206 5.46 -15.12 -6.00
C ILE A 206 4.82 -15.09 -4.61
N THR A 207 3.94 -14.12 -4.34
CA THR A 207 3.37 -13.93 -3.01
C THR A 207 2.37 -15.02 -2.59
N ARG A 208 1.83 -15.78 -3.56
CA ARG A 208 0.91 -16.91 -3.34
C ARG A 208 1.62 -18.27 -3.26
N THR A 209 2.86 -18.36 -3.72
CA THR A 209 3.60 -19.63 -3.74
C THR A 209 3.75 -20.17 -2.32
N PRO A 210 3.30 -21.41 -2.03
CA PRO A 210 3.35 -21.98 -0.68
C PRO A 210 4.78 -22.28 -0.22
N SER A 211 5.61 -22.81 -1.14
CA SER A 211 7.02 -23.10 -0.89
C SER A 211 7.82 -23.04 -2.19
N TYR A 212 9.10 -22.74 -2.09
CA TYR A 212 10.00 -22.63 -3.21
C TYR A 212 11.40 -23.11 -2.81
N SER A 213 12.03 -23.92 -3.65
CA SER A 213 13.40 -24.40 -3.42
C SER A 213 14.30 -24.04 -4.57
N PHE A 214 15.52 -23.63 -4.29
CA PHE A 214 16.51 -23.20 -5.27
C PHE A 214 17.92 -23.52 -4.79
N GLN A 215 18.89 -23.29 -5.66
CA GLN A 215 20.31 -23.41 -5.36
C GLN A 215 21.03 -22.09 -5.66
N ASP A 216 22.18 -21.87 -5.04
CA ASP A 216 23.11 -20.86 -5.53
C ASP A 216 23.54 -21.19 -6.98
N VAL A 217 24.02 -20.20 -7.71
CA VAL A 217 24.42 -20.38 -9.13
C VAL A 217 25.48 -21.48 -9.30
N SER A 218 26.33 -21.68 -8.30
CA SER A 218 27.35 -22.75 -8.31
C SER A 218 26.80 -24.16 -8.07
N GLY A 219 25.54 -24.28 -7.64
CA GLY A 219 24.90 -25.56 -7.30
C GLY A 219 25.41 -26.22 -6.03
N LYS A 220 26.21 -25.52 -5.21
CA LYS A 220 26.81 -26.07 -4.00
C LYS A 220 25.92 -26.03 -2.77
N ARG A 221 25.01 -25.06 -2.72
CA ARG A 221 24.09 -24.87 -1.61
C ARG A 221 22.65 -24.89 -2.09
N SER A 222 21.81 -25.58 -1.35
CA SER A 222 20.36 -25.64 -1.60
C SER A 222 19.61 -24.92 -0.50
N PHE A 223 18.55 -24.20 -0.88
CA PHE A 223 17.70 -23.41 -0.01
C PHE A 223 16.25 -23.80 -0.20
N SER A 224 15.46 -23.71 0.87
CA SER A 224 14.01 -23.95 0.84
C SER A 224 13.32 -22.84 1.61
N CYS A 225 12.32 -22.23 0.98
CA CYS A 225 11.52 -21.13 1.51
C CYS A 225 10.07 -21.57 1.64
N ASN A 226 9.44 -21.24 2.79
CA ASN A 226 8.03 -21.47 3.04
C ASN A 226 7.30 -20.15 3.22
N ASN A 227 6.07 -20.07 2.75
CA ASN A 227 5.29 -18.86 2.86
C ASN A 227 4.71 -18.69 4.27
N HIS A 228 5.12 -17.64 4.96
CA HIS A 228 4.65 -17.33 6.31
C HIS A 228 3.37 -16.46 6.35
N ASN A 229 2.74 -16.21 5.20
CA ASN A 229 1.48 -15.48 5.14
C ASN A 229 0.30 -16.42 5.42
N ALA A 230 -0.04 -16.60 6.70
CA ALA A 230 -1.16 -17.44 7.11
C ALA A 230 -2.52 -16.98 6.54
N PHE A 231 -2.64 -15.72 6.14
CA PHE A 231 -3.86 -15.18 5.53
C PHE A 231 -4.30 -15.95 4.28
N LEU A 232 -3.34 -16.47 3.49
CA LEU A 232 -3.61 -17.24 2.28
C LEU A 232 -4.45 -18.51 2.52
N SER A 233 -4.39 -19.06 3.72
CA SER A 233 -5.21 -20.20 4.14
C SER A 233 -6.33 -19.84 5.14
N MET A 234 -6.36 -18.61 5.62
CA MET A 234 -7.27 -18.14 6.66
C MET A 234 -8.63 -17.71 6.10
N MET A 235 -8.64 -17.12 4.91
CA MET A 235 -9.85 -16.62 4.26
C MET A 235 -9.86 -17.01 2.78
N GLU A 236 -11.03 -17.45 2.32
CA GLU A 236 -11.26 -17.69 0.90
C GLU A 236 -11.09 -16.40 0.09
N GLY A 237 -10.48 -16.49 -1.08
CA GLY A 237 -10.19 -15.33 -1.92
C GLY A 237 -8.96 -14.53 -1.53
N ALA A 238 -8.17 -14.95 -0.51
CA ALA A 238 -6.93 -14.30 -0.17
C ALA A 238 -5.96 -14.22 -1.36
N LEU A 239 -5.57 -12.99 -1.74
CA LEU A 239 -4.78 -12.74 -2.96
C LEU A 239 -3.29 -12.64 -2.68
N SER A 240 -2.89 -11.96 -1.64
CA SER A 240 -1.50 -11.60 -1.38
C SER A 240 -1.35 -11.07 0.04
N GLY A 241 -0.12 -10.93 0.50
CA GLY A 241 0.18 -10.22 1.74
C GLY A 241 1.63 -10.33 2.16
N LYS A 242 2.01 -9.50 3.13
CA LYS A 242 3.33 -9.48 3.73
C LYS A 242 3.26 -9.12 5.21
N THR A 243 3.91 -9.92 6.03
CA THR A 243 4.11 -9.65 7.46
C THR A 243 5.38 -8.84 7.69
N GLY A 244 5.42 -8.08 8.79
CA GLY A 244 6.61 -7.41 9.27
C GLY A 244 6.67 -7.39 10.79
N PHE A 245 7.89 -7.34 11.33
CA PHE A 245 8.14 -7.11 12.75
C PHE A 245 9.52 -6.50 12.95
N THR A 246 9.57 -5.42 13.70
CA THR A 246 10.77 -4.95 14.42
C THR A 246 10.35 -4.57 15.83
N SER A 247 11.32 -4.39 16.74
CA SER A 247 10.99 -3.96 18.10
C SER A 247 10.31 -2.60 18.13
N GLN A 248 10.67 -1.69 17.20
CA GLN A 248 10.08 -0.36 17.07
C GLN A 248 8.70 -0.42 16.42
N ALA A 249 8.56 -1.15 15.31
CA ALA A 249 7.32 -1.19 14.52
C ALA A 249 6.20 -2.01 15.19
N GLY A 250 6.53 -2.99 16.04
CA GLY A 250 5.59 -4.03 16.42
C GLY A 250 5.25 -4.94 15.23
N TYR A 251 4.19 -5.73 15.35
CA TYR A 251 3.70 -6.52 14.23
C TYR A 251 2.96 -5.64 13.23
N CYS A 252 3.39 -5.73 11.96
CA CYS A 252 2.78 -5.08 10.82
C CYS A 252 2.27 -6.12 9.84
N TYR A 253 1.23 -5.77 9.10
CA TYR A 253 0.68 -6.62 8.06
C TYR A 253 0.05 -5.78 6.95
N ILE A 254 0.16 -6.27 5.74
CA ILE A 254 -0.60 -5.82 4.57
C ILE A 254 -1.13 -7.04 3.85
N GLY A 255 -2.39 -7.05 3.47
CA GLY A 255 -3.00 -8.14 2.73
C GLY A 255 -4.12 -7.67 1.80
N ALA A 256 -4.39 -8.48 0.78
CA ALA A 256 -5.47 -8.26 -0.16
C ALA A 256 -6.31 -9.53 -0.31
N LEU A 257 -7.62 -9.35 -0.49
CA LEU A 257 -8.61 -10.41 -0.67
C LEU A 257 -9.53 -10.04 -1.83
N GLU A 258 -9.89 -11.02 -2.65
CA GLU A 258 -10.95 -10.88 -3.66
C GLU A 258 -12.04 -11.92 -3.38
N GLN A 259 -13.24 -11.45 -3.07
CA GLN A 259 -14.40 -12.28 -2.80
C GLN A 259 -15.68 -11.54 -3.17
N ASP A 260 -16.64 -12.27 -3.74
CA ASP A 260 -17.94 -11.74 -4.15
C ASP A 260 -17.85 -10.50 -5.08
N GLY A 261 -16.87 -10.50 -5.97
CA GLY A 261 -16.59 -9.40 -6.91
C GLY A 261 -15.99 -8.14 -6.26
N LYS A 262 -15.68 -8.19 -4.98
CA LYS A 262 -15.02 -7.10 -4.23
C LYS A 262 -13.56 -7.44 -4.01
N THR A 263 -12.67 -6.47 -4.24
CA THR A 263 -11.28 -6.58 -3.79
C THR A 263 -11.06 -5.64 -2.61
N LEU A 264 -10.65 -6.20 -1.50
CA LEU A 264 -10.39 -5.49 -0.26
C LEU A 264 -8.89 -5.55 0.09
N ILE A 265 -8.37 -4.45 0.58
CA ILE A 265 -6.97 -4.33 1.05
C ILE A 265 -7.00 -3.88 2.51
N VAL A 266 -6.24 -4.58 3.37
CA VAL A 266 -6.05 -4.23 4.78
C VAL A 266 -4.59 -3.95 5.05
N ALA A 267 -4.25 -2.80 5.62
CA ALA A 267 -2.92 -2.52 6.17
C ALA A 267 -3.01 -2.25 7.67
N LEU A 268 -2.11 -2.85 8.43
CA LEU A 268 -2.02 -2.77 9.88
C LEU A 268 -0.59 -2.41 10.29
N LEU A 269 -0.43 -1.36 11.10
CA LEU A 269 0.85 -0.94 11.65
C LEU A 269 0.77 -0.92 13.18
N GLY A 270 1.81 -1.44 13.86
CA GLY A 270 1.84 -1.54 15.31
C GLY A 270 0.75 -2.43 15.89
N CYS A 271 0.52 -3.60 15.30
CA CYS A 271 -0.55 -4.52 15.70
C CYS A 271 -0.05 -5.55 16.74
N GLY A 272 0.37 -5.05 17.91
CA GLY A 272 0.91 -5.85 19.01
C GLY A 272 2.43 -6.01 18.95
N TRP A 273 2.97 -6.50 20.08
CA TRP A 273 4.40 -6.79 20.30
C TRP A 273 4.58 -8.24 20.72
N PRO A 274 5.77 -8.71 21.10
CA PRO A 274 5.98 -10.09 21.54
C PRO A 274 4.92 -10.58 22.52
N ASN A 275 4.45 -11.83 22.35
CA ASN A 275 3.30 -12.49 22.95
C ASN A 275 1.92 -12.19 22.32
N HIS A 276 1.86 -11.26 21.37
CA HIS A 276 0.61 -10.86 20.69
C HIS A 276 0.71 -10.99 19.16
N LYS A 277 1.46 -11.99 18.66
CA LYS A 277 1.70 -12.22 17.23
C LYS A 277 0.43 -12.48 16.39
N ASP A 278 -0.64 -12.92 17.04
CA ASP A 278 -1.88 -13.29 16.36
C ASP A 278 -2.87 -12.12 16.21
N TYR A 279 -2.63 -10.98 16.89
CA TYR A 279 -3.47 -9.79 16.79
C TYR A 279 -3.66 -9.31 15.35
N LYS A 280 -2.59 -9.31 14.54
CA LYS A 280 -2.67 -8.94 13.12
C LYS A 280 -3.65 -9.83 12.33
N TRP A 281 -3.78 -11.11 12.69
CA TRP A 281 -4.71 -12.01 12.03
C TRP A 281 -6.17 -11.77 12.47
N GLN A 282 -6.36 -11.45 13.73
CA GLN A 282 -7.67 -11.07 14.28
C GLN A 282 -8.17 -9.77 13.63
N ASP A 283 -7.34 -8.74 13.63
CA ASP A 283 -7.68 -7.45 13.03
C ASP A 283 -7.88 -7.55 11.51
N THR A 284 -7.05 -8.34 10.81
CA THR A 284 -7.22 -8.58 9.37
C THR A 284 -8.56 -9.22 9.08
N ARG A 285 -8.93 -10.28 9.80
CA ARG A 285 -10.22 -10.96 9.65
C ARG A 285 -11.37 -9.99 9.91
N ALA A 286 -11.33 -9.29 11.03
CA ALA A 286 -12.39 -8.36 11.42
C ALA A 286 -12.64 -7.27 10.36
N LEU A 287 -11.57 -6.70 9.81
CA LEU A 287 -11.67 -5.67 8.76
C LEU A 287 -12.15 -6.25 7.42
N MET A 288 -11.68 -7.42 7.01
CA MET A 288 -12.11 -8.06 5.76
C MET A 288 -13.59 -8.45 5.84
N GLU A 289 -14.02 -9.10 6.93
CA GLU A 289 -15.43 -9.46 7.17
C GLU A 289 -16.30 -8.20 7.20
N TYR A 290 -15.86 -7.15 7.90
CA TYR A 290 -16.57 -5.86 7.91
C TYR A 290 -16.73 -5.30 6.49
N GLY A 291 -15.70 -5.34 5.66
CA GLY A 291 -15.77 -4.88 4.27
C GLY A 291 -16.72 -5.71 3.40
N LEU A 292 -16.70 -7.03 3.56
CA LEU A 292 -17.56 -7.95 2.83
C LEU A 292 -19.05 -7.75 3.20
N GLU A 293 -19.34 -7.55 4.48
CA GLU A 293 -20.71 -7.44 5.01
C GLU A 293 -21.35 -6.07 4.80
N HIS A 294 -20.56 -4.98 4.93
CA HIS A 294 -21.14 -3.63 5.02
C HIS A 294 -20.98 -2.79 3.75
N TYR A 295 -20.23 -3.25 2.78
CA TYR A 295 -20.05 -2.53 1.51
C TYR A 295 -20.51 -3.36 0.33
N THR A 296 -21.21 -2.70 -0.59
CA THR A 296 -21.67 -3.30 -1.84
C THR A 296 -20.98 -2.60 -2.99
N LEU A 297 -20.45 -3.37 -3.94
CA LEU A 297 -19.92 -2.82 -5.17
C LEU A 297 -21.07 -2.40 -6.10
N HIS A 298 -21.11 -1.15 -6.48
CA HIS A 298 -22.02 -0.63 -7.49
C HIS A 298 -21.24 -0.28 -8.76
N SER A 299 -21.58 -0.91 -9.86
CA SER A 299 -21.08 -0.53 -11.18
C SER A 299 -22.06 0.46 -11.83
N PHE A 300 -21.55 1.61 -12.28
CA PHE A 300 -22.31 2.52 -13.12
C PHE A 300 -22.17 2.08 -14.57
N SER A 301 -23.29 1.71 -15.22
CA SER A 301 -23.30 1.54 -16.68
C SER A 301 -23.41 2.93 -17.33
N GLU A 302 -22.71 3.15 -18.45
CA GLU A 302 -22.77 4.40 -19.22
C GLU A 302 -24.20 4.82 -19.59
N ALA A 303 -25.12 3.86 -19.75
CA ALA A 303 -26.52 4.11 -20.03
C ALA A 303 -27.30 4.82 -18.91
N LYS A 304 -26.76 4.92 -17.70
CA LYS A 304 -27.37 5.60 -16.55
C LYS A 304 -26.74 6.96 -16.24
N LEU A 305 -25.70 7.35 -16.94
CA LEU A 305 -25.16 8.69 -16.78
C LEU A 305 -26.11 9.70 -17.42
N PRO A 306 -26.43 10.81 -16.72
CA PRO A 306 -27.21 11.86 -17.34
C PRO A 306 -26.48 12.36 -18.60
N GLN A 307 -27.19 12.50 -19.69
CA GLN A 307 -26.60 13.07 -20.90
C GLN A 307 -26.12 14.49 -20.59
N ILE A 308 -24.82 14.70 -20.64
CA ILE A 308 -24.22 16.02 -20.55
C ILE A 308 -24.69 16.76 -21.80
N PRO A 309 -25.37 17.94 -21.69
CA PRO A 309 -25.74 18.71 -22.84
C PRO A 309 -24.50 18.97 -23.72
N SER A 310 -24.63 18.73 -25.02
CA SER A 310 -23.54 18.99 -25.98
C SER A 310 -23.18 20.49 -26.06
N VAL A 311 -23.97 21.33 -25.44
CA VAL A 311 -23.77 22.78 -25.37
C VAL A 311 -24.17 23.26 -23.98
N ILE A 312 -23.24 23.87 -23.25
CA ILE A 312 -23.50 24.55 -21.98
C ILE A 312 -23.54 26.05 -22.25
N PRO A 313 -24.68 26.74 -21.97
CA PRO A 313 -24.75 28.18 -22.12
C PRO A 313 -23.80 28.85 -21.11
N VAL A 314 -22.94 29.72 -21.58
CA VAL A 314 -22.01 30.48 -20.74
C VAL A 314 -22.64 31.84 -20.42
N GLN A 315 -22.83 32.10 -19.13
CA GLN A 315 -23.32 33.39 -18.65
C GLN A 315 -22.13 34.28 -18.23
N ASN A 316 -22.03 35.47 -18.83
CA ASN A 316 -20.95 36.45 -18.60
C ASN A 316 -19.55 36.03 -19.10
N GLY A 317 -19.44 35.09 -20.03
CA GLY A 317 -18.20 34.75 -20.71
C GLY A 317 -17.98 35.57 -21.99
N GLN A 318 -16.76 35.45 -22.59
CA GLN A 318 -16.47 36.09 -23.90
C GLN A 318 -17.03 35.31 -25.09
N GLY A 319 -17.64 34.15 -24.86
CA GLY A 319 -18.32 33.32 -25.87
C GLY A 319 -19.70 32.93 -25.43
N GLU A 320 -20.59 32.65 -26.39
CA GLU A 320 -21.96 32.23 -26.09
C GLU A 320 -22.09 30.76 -25.67
N LYS A 321 -21.06 29.93 -25.91
CA LYS A 321 -21.06 28.48 -25.70
C LYS A 321 -19.63 28.01 -25.36
N LEU A 322 -19.54 26.99 -24.53
CA LEU A 322 -18.36 26.15 -24.31
C LEU A 322 -18.51 24.84 -25.07
#